data_fe95dae8aaf7d938fd35147bd72fd7cf
#
_entry.id   fe95dae8aaf7d938fd35147bd72fd7cf
#
_cell.length_a   1.000
_cell.length_b   1.000
_cell.length_c   1.000
_cell.angle_alpha   90.00
_cell.angle_beta   90.00
_cell.angle_gamma   90.00
#
_symmetry.space_group_name_H-M   'P 1'
#
loop_
_entity.id
_entity.type
_entity.pdbx_description
1 polymer ?
#
loop_
_entity_poly.entity_id
_entity_poly.type
_entity_poly.pdbx_seq_one_letter_code
_entity_poly.pdbx_strand_id
1 'polypeptide(L)'
;VGPNLVFIEGGRTVLGSVEEDVVYSRDNVERSVTVASFYMDETEITNINWLEYEHYIRIDSDEIYWQNNLPDTAVWGRDLAFNDPYVSHYYRYPGFRFFPVVGINWRQAVNYCAWRTEVVNLKLATDAGFFEVSEDGEDDAFAEDDAFAEDENTEVGSVQGNNPRVPIESGIILPAYRLPTEAEWEYAAQALIGTQWLDETQTNSRIYPWDGHALRNPYG
;
A
#
# COMPACT_ATOMS: atom_id res chain seq x y z
N VAL A 1 1.25 15.94 -3.67
CA VAL A 1 0.75 14.79 -2.90
C VAL A 1 0.88 13.58 -3.80
N GLY A 2 1.39 12.47 -3.30
CA GLY A 2 1.50 11.23 -4.07
C GLY A 2 0.13 10.66 -4.49
N PRO A 3 0.09 9.82 -5.52
CA PRO A 3 -1.16 9.24 -5.98
C PRO A 3 -1.82 8.40 -4.88
N ASN A 4 -3.14 8.45 -4.81
CA ASN A 4 -4.00 7.71 -3.88
C ASN A 4 -3.79 8.01 -2.38
N LEU A 5 -3.04 9.06 -2.03
CA LEU A 5 -2.81 9.45 -0.66
C LEU A 5 -3.85 10.45 -0.17
N VAL A 6 -4.43 10.20 0.99
CA VAL A 6 -5.27 11.12 1.74
C VAL A 6 -4.52 11.69 2.94
N PHE A 7 -4.75 12.95 3.24
CA PHE A 7 -4.18 13.60 4.41
C PHE A 7 -4.98 13.24 5.65
N ILE A 8 -4.29 12.79 6.70
CA ILE A 8 -4.86 12.50 8.01
C ILE A 8 -4.28 13.49 9.00
N GLU A 9 -5.14 14.33 9.56
CA GLU A 9 -4.75 15.28 10.57
C GLU A 9 -4.37 14.55 11.85
N GLY A 10 -3.22 14.90 12.42
CA GLY A 10 -2.72 14.30 13.66
C GLY A 10 -3.60 14.64 14.85
N GLY A 11 -3.55 13.79 15.86
CA GLY A 11 -4.34 13.96 17.05
C GLY A 11 -3.93 13.01 18.16
N ARG A 12 -4.74 12.98 19.21
CA ARG A 12 -4.57 12.08 20.34
C ARG A 12 -5.53 10.91 20.22
N THR A 13 -5.03 9.71 20.46
CA THR A 13 -5.85 8.49 20.48
C THR A 13 -5.47 7.60 21.65
N VAL A 14 -6.36 6.69 22.00
CA VAL A 14 -6.09 5.60 22.93
C VAL A 14 -5.95 4.32 22.13
N LEU A 15 -4.78 3.72 22.19
CA LEU A 15 -4.48 2.42 21.60
C LEU A 15 -4.81 1.32 22.61
N GLY A 16 -5.24 0.19 22.09
CA GLY A 16 -5.56 -0.97 22.89
C GLY A 16 -7.00 -0.96 23.40
N SER A 17 -7.46 -2.11 23.86
CA SER A 17 -8.75 -2.29 24.52
C SER A 17 -8.66 -3.43 25.51
N VAL A 18 -9.21 -3.22 26.70
CA VAL A 18 -9.31 -4.24 27.75
C VAL A 18 -10.70 -4.90 27.73
N GLU A 19 -11.67 -4.28 27.07
CA GLU A 19 -13.07 -4.73 27.09
C GLU A 19 -13.29 -6.09 26.41
N GLU A 20 -12.47 -6.41 25.40
CA GLU A 20 -12.57 -7.67 24.66
C GLU A 20 -11.58 -8.75 25.13
N ASP A 21 -10.79 -8.46 26.16
CA ASP A 21 -9.85 -9.43 26.74
C ASP A 21 -10.56 -10.44 27.65
N VAL A 22 -11.31 -11.34 27.02
CA VAL A 22 -12.07 -12.39 27.72
C VAL A 22 -11.15 -13.36 28.49
N VAL A 23 -9.89 -13.46 28.10
CA VAL A 23 -8.90 -14.40 28.66
C VAL A 23 -8.05 -13.75 29.76
N TYR A 24 -8.20 -12.44 29.99
CA TYR A 24 -7.37 -11.66 30.92
C TYR A 24 -5.86 -11.76 30.65
N SER A 25 -5.48 -11.83 29.38
CA SER A 25 -4.07 -11.87 28.97
C SER A 25 -3.34 -10.55 29.23
N ARG A 26 -4.06 -9.44 29.27
CA ARG A 26 -3.56 -8.06 29.48
C ARG A 26 -2.41 -7.69 28.53
N ASP A 27 -2.42 -8.21 27.34
CA ASP A 27 -1.43 -7.97 26.30
C ASP A 27 -1.73 -6.68 25.50
N ASN A 28 -2.98 -6.19 25.57
CA ASN A 28 -3.44 -5.01 24.86
C ASN A 28 -3.94 -3.90 25.82
N VAL A 29 -3.04 -3.46 26.72
CA VAL A 29 -3.37 -2.45 27.73
C VAL A 29 -3.55 -1.09 27.07
N GLU A 30 -4.61 -0.40 27.45
CA GLU A 30 -4.91 0.95 26.97
C GLU A 30 -3.78 1.93 27.26
N ARG A 31 -3.37 2.67 26.23
CA ARG A 31 -2.34 3.71 26.33
C ARG A 31 -2.71 4.91 25.45
N SER A 32 -2.59 6.09 26.00
CA SER A 32 -2.80 7.33 25.24
C SER A 32 -1.56 7.69 24.44
N VAL A 33 -1.72 7.90 23.14
CA VAL A 33 -0.66 8.23 22.19
C VAL A 33 -1.06 9.45 21.37
N THR A 34 -0.08 10.31 21.07
CA THR A 34 -0.25 11.41 20.11
C THR A 34 0.35 11.01 18.79
N VAL A 35 -0.44 11.05 17.73
CA VAL A 35 -0.04 10.75 16.36
C VAL A 35 0.14 12.06 15.61
N ALA A 36 1.28 12.24 14.93
CA ALA A 36 1.49 13.39 14.06
C ALA A 36 0.66 13.27 12.79
N SER A 37 0.40 14.39 12.11
CA SER A 37 -0.27 14.38 10.81
C SER A 37 0.56 13.59 9.79
N PHE A 38 -0.09 12.81 8.95
CA PHE A 38 0.54 11.96 7.94
C PHE A 38 -0.34 11.78 6.71
N TYR A 39 0.21 11.17 5.68
CA TYR A 39 -0.54 10.74 4.51
C TYR A 39 -0.63 9.22 4.51
N MET A 40 -1.78 8.71 4.16
CA MET A 40 -2.05 7.27 4.05
C MET A 40 -2.82 7.00 2.76
N ASP A 41 -2.63 5.82 2.17
CA ASP A 41 -3.48 5.38 1.06
C ASP A 41 -4.94 5.28 1.53
N GLU A 42 -5.86 5.74 0.70
CA GLU A 42 -7.30 5.67 0.98
C GLU A 42 -7.81 4.23 1.03
N THR A 43 -7.17 3.36 0.23
CA THR A 43 -7.52 1.95 0.12
C THR A 43 -6.28 1.08 0.32
N GLU A 44 -6.49 -0.19 0.60
CA GLU A 44 -5.43 -1.18 0.57
C GLU A 44 -4.78 -1.25 -0.82
N ILE A 45 -3.51 -1.68 -0.87
CA ILE A 45 -2.81 -1.90 -2.14
C ILE A 45 -3.49 -3.04 -2.90
N THR A 46 -3.87 -2.74 -4.13
CA THR A 46 -4.65 -3.66 -4.97
C THR A 46 -3.77 -4.61 -5.77
N ASN A 47 -4.39 -5.68 -6.32
CA ASN A 47 -3.70 -6.62 -7.19
C ASN A 47 -3.07 -5.93 -8.41
N ILE A 48 -3.74 -4.91 -8.99
CA ILE A 48 -3.19 -4.20 -10.14
C ILE A 48 -1.94 -3.40 -9.78
N ASN A 49 -1.92 -2.76 -8.61
CA ASN A 49 -0.73 -2.04 -8.15
C ASN A 49 0.45 -2.99 -7.92
N TRP A 50 0.16 -4.20 -7.42
CA TRP A 50 1.20 -5.20 -7.23
C TRP A 50 1.69 -5.80 -8.54
N LEU A 51 0.81 -6.00 -9.53
CA LEU A 51 1.18 -6.45 -10.88
C LEU A 51 2.07 -5.43 -11.60
N GLU A 52 1.81 -4.13 -11.41
CA GLU A 52 2.67 -3.05 -11.91
C GLU A 52 4.07 -3.14 -11.29
N TYR A 53 4.16 -3.31 -9.97
CA TYR A 53 5.42 -3.55 -9.27
C TYR A 53 6.13 -4.82 -9.77
N GLU A 54 5.40 -5.92 -9.89
CA GLU A 54 5.93 -7.20 -10.40
C GLU A 54 6.51 -7.04 -11.81
N HIS A 55 5.79 -6.33 -12.68
CA HIS A 55 6.26 -6.06 -14.04
C HIS A 55 7.57 -5.27 -14.03
N TYR A 56 7.64 -4.22 -13.22
CA TYR A 56 8.82 -3.37 -13.12
C TYR A 56 10.04 -4.16 -12.64
N ILE A 57 9.92 -4.88 -11.52
CA ILE A 57 11.05 -5.65 -10.96
C ILE A 57 11.49 -6.82 -11.85
N ARG A 58 10.57 -7.36 -12.67
CA ARG A 58 10.91 -8.42 -13.63
C ARG A 58 11.85 -7.92 -14.72
N ILE A 59 11.74 -6.65 -15.10
CA ILE A 59 12.57 -6.04 -16.14
C ILE A 59 13.88 -5.51 -15.56
N ASP A 60 13.82 -4.87 -14.40
CA ASP A 60 14.94 -4.11 -13.83
C ASP A 60 15.78 -4.90 -12.81
N SER A 61 15.28 -6.03 -12.33
CA SER A 61 15.94 -6.80 -11.27
C SER A 61 16.33 -8.22 -11.72
N ASP A 62 17.10 -8.91 -10.88
CA ASP A 62 17.43 -10.30 -11.11
C ASP A 62 16.24 -11.24 -10.87
N GLU A 63 16.28 -12.40 -11.50
CA GLU A 63 15.24 -13.45 -11.40
C GLU A 63 14.95 -13.86 -9.95
N ILE A 64 15.97 -13.91 -9.10
CA ILE A 64 15.83 -14.31 -7.70
C ILE A 64 15.06 -13.25 -6.92
N TYR A 65 15.34 -11.97 -7.16
CA TYR A 65 14.63 -10.88 -6.53
C TYR A 65 13.16 -10.86 -6.94
N TRP A 66 12.89 -11.00 -8.24
CA TRP A 66 11.53 -11.07 -8.75
C TRP A 66 10.75 -12.23 -8.12
N GLN A 67 11.28 -13.45 -8.12
CA GLN A 67 10.63 -14.62 -7.51
C GLN A 67 10.34 -14.43 -6.02
N ASN A 68 11.25 -13.80 -5.27
CA ASN A 68 11.07 -13.54 -3.86
C ASN A 68 9.99 -12.48 -3.55
N ASN A 69 9.57 -11.70 -4.55
CA ASN A 69 8.53 -10.67 -4.39
C ASN A 69 7.18 -11.09 -4.99
N LEU A 70 7.05 -12.32 -5.49
CA LEU A 70 5.75 -12.84 -5.93
C LEU A 70 4.84 -13.13 -4.73
N PRO A 71 3.54 -12.78 -4.81
CA PRO A 71 2.56 -13.15 -3.79
C PRO A 71 2.36 -14.67 -3.73
N ASP A 72 2.21 -15.20 -2.52
CA ASP A 72 1.85 -16.59 -2.33
C ASP A 72 0.35 -16.80 -2.56
N THR A 73 -0.02 -17.36 -3.69
CA THR A 73 -1.43 -17.64 -4.03
C THR A 73 -1.98 -18.85 -3.27
N ALA A 74 -1.12 -19.69 -2.68
CA ALA A 74 -1.53 -20.86 -1.93
C ALA A 74 -2.23 -20.51 -0.59
N VAL A 75 -2.14 -19.26 -0.14
CA VAL A 75 -2.85 -18.78 1.07
C VAL A 75 -4.37 -19.02 1.03
N TRP A 76 -4.95 -19.14 -0.15
CA TRP A 76 -6.36 -19.47 -0.33
C TRP A 76 -6.67 -20.96 -0.18
N GLY A 77 -5.64 -21.82 -0.28
CA GLY A 77 -5.78 -23.27 -0.15
C GLY A 77 -6.05 -23.65 1.30
N ARG A 78 -7.30 -24.01 1.61
CA ARG A 78 -7.70 -24.55 2.91
C ARG A 78 -8.37 -25.88 2.71
N ASP A 79 -8.07 -26.84 3.59
CA ASP A 79 -8.74 -28.14 3.59
C ASP A 79 -10.25 -27.97 3.74
N LEU A 80 -11.01 -28.66 2.88
CA LEU A 80 -12.47 -28.64 2.83
C LEU A 80 -13.12 -27.30 2.44
N ALA A 81 -12.34 -26.31 2.04
CA ALA A 81 -12.85 -25.07 1.46
C ALA A 81 -12.71 -25.15 -0.06
N PHE A 82 -13.79 -24.97 -0.80
CA PHE A 82 -13.77 -24.95 -2.28
C PHE A 82 -13.18 -23.64 -2.82
N ASN A 83 -11.93 -23.34 -2.44
CA ASN A 83 -11.22 -22.09 -2.75
C ASN A 83 -10.26 -22.23 -3.96
N ASP A 84 -10.23 -23.38 -4.63
CA ASP A 84 -9.37 -23.62 -5.79
C ASP A 84 -9.44 -22.51 -6.86
N PRO A 85 -10.61 -21.95 -7.19
CA PRO A 85 -10.68 -20.83 -8.12
C PRO A 85 -9.94 -19.58 -7.66
N TYR A 86 -9.90 -19.31 -6.34
CA TYR A 86 -9.17 -18.18 -5.81
C TYR A 86 -7.65 -18.42 -5.85
N VAL A 87 -7.20 -19.64 -5.54
CA VAL A 87 -5.78 -20.02 -5.69
C VAL A 87 -5.28 -19.75 -7.10
N SER A 88 -6.08 -20.08 -8.10
CA SER A 88 -5.68 -20.00 -9.51
C SER A 88 -5.88 -18.61 -10.12
N HIS A 89 -6.91 -17.87 -9.69
CA HIS A 89 -7.37 -16.70 -10.43
C HIS A 89 -7.38 -15.39 -9.65
N TYR A 90 -7.39 -15.39 -8.29
CA TYR A 90 -7.56 -14.18 -7.51
C TYR A 90 -6.54 -13.08 -7.87
N TYR A 91 -5.29 -13.44 -8.04
CA TYR A 91 -4.23 -12.48 -8.27
C TYR A 91 -4.23 -11.88 -9.69
N ARG A 92 -4.48 -12.70 -10.72
CA ARG A 92 -4.29 -12.31 -12.13
C ARG A 92 -5.59 -12.07 -12.91
N TYR A 93 -6.73 -12.53 -12.41
CA TYR A 93 -7.98 -12.38 -13.16
C TYR A 93 -8.47 -10.93 -13.13
N PRO A 94 -8.87 -10.35 -14.27
CA PRO A 94 -9.26 -8.94 -14.38
C PRO A 94 -10.35 -8.48 -13.40
N GLY A 95 -11.29 -9.36 -13.06
CA GLY A 95 -12.37 -9.07 -12.12
C GLY A 95 -11.88 -8.77 -10.69
N PHE A 96 -10.67 -9.20 -10.33
CA PHE A 96 -10.08 -8.97 -9.01
C PHE A 96 -8.98 -7.91 -9.01
N ARG A 97 -8.78 -7.15 -10.10
CA ARG A 97 -7.71 -6.17 -10.22
C ARG A 97 -7.71 -5.13 -9.09
N PHE A 98 -8.90 -4.68 -8.70
CA PHE A 98 -9.07 -3.65 -7.67
C PHE A 98 -9.32 -4.23 -6.27
N PHE A 99 -9.19 -5.54 -6.10
CA PHE A 99 -9.23 -6.19 -4.79
C PHE A 99 -7.85 -6.13 -4.14
N PRO A 100 -7.78 -6.18 -2.79
CA PRO A 100 -6.51 -6.12 -2.06
C PRO A 100 -5.57 -7.25 -2.45
N VAL A 101 -4.28 -6.96 -2.55
CA VAL A 101 -3.27 -8.01 -2.73
C VAL A 101 -3.18 -8.87 -1.48
N VAL A 102 -3.14 -10.19 -1.65
CA VAL A 102 -3.09 -11.19 -0.57
C VAL A 102 -1.91 -12.13 -0.79
N GLY A 103 -1.38 -12.68 0.30
CA GLY A 103 -0.25 -13.62 0.24
C GLY A 103 1.10 -12.93 0.15
N ILE A 104 1.21 -11.71 0.65
CA ILE A 104 2.47 -10.97 0.76
C ILE A 104 2.99 -11.01 2.20
N ASN A 105 4.30 -11.00 2.34
CA ASN A 105 4.96 -10.89 3.64
C ASN A 105 5.45 -9.45 3.90
N TRP A 106 5.87 -9.19 5.13
CA TRP A 106 6.35 -7.87 5.54
C TRP A 106 7.52 -7.35 4.69
N ARG A 107 8.47 -8.20 4.33
CA ARG A 107 9.63 -7.81 3.52
C ARG A 107 9.21 -7.38 2.11
N GLN A 108 8.31 -8.12 1.49
CA GLN A 108 7.73 -7.78 0.19
C GLN A 108 7.01 -6.44 0.25
N ALA A 109 6.22 -6.19 1.30
CA ALA A 109 5.53 -4.91 1.48
C ALA A 109 6.52 -3.75 1.65
N VAL A 110 7.63 -3.93 2.37
CA VAL A 110 8.69 -2.92 2.49
C VAL A 110 9.40 -2.66 1.16
N ASN A 111 9.68 -3.72 0.40
CA ASN A 111 10.28 -3.59 -0.94
C ASN A 111 9.35 -2.81 -1.89
N TYR A 112 8.06 -3.09 -1.85
CA TYR A 112 7.05 -2.34 -2.59
C TYR A 112 7.06 -0.84 -2.22
N CYS A 113 7.13 -0.51 -0.92
CA CYS A 113 7.21 0.88 -0.47
C CYS A 113 8.47 1.59 -1.00
N ALA A 114 9.61 0.90 -1.00
CA ALA A 114 10.86 1.44 -1.55
C ALA A 114 10.73 1.72 -3.04
N TRP A 115 10.29 0.74 -3.83
CA TRP A 115 10.02 0.90 -5.24
C TRP A 115 9.06 2.05 -5.55
N ARG A 116 7.93 2.12 -4.85
CA ARG A 116 6.95 3.20 -5.03
C ARG A 116 7.54 4.56 -4.74
N THR A 117 8.43 4.66 -3.74
CA THR A 117 9.16 5.90 -3.44
C THR A 117 9.98 6.36 -4.63
N GLU A 118 10.72 5.45 -5.24
CA GLU A 118 11.58 5.75 -6.38
C GLU A 118 10.77 6.17 -7.60
N VAL A 119 9.76 5.39 -7.98
CA VAL A 119 8.93 5.65 -9.17
C VAL A 119 8.15 6.95 -9.05
N VAL A 120 7.53 7.21 -7.90
CA VAL A 120 6.77 8.45 -7.70
C VAL A 120 7.69 9.67 -7.71
N ASN A 121 8.85 9.60 -7.06
CA ASN A 121 9.80 10.69 -7.03
C ASN A 121 10.43 10.93 -8.42
N LEU A 122 10.71 9.86 -9.16
CA LEU A 122 11.18 9.97 -10.54
C LEU A 122 10.14 10.70 -11.42
N LYS A 123 8.87 10.28 -11.33
CA LYS A 123 7.79 10.93 -12.08
C LYS A 123 7.66 12.41 -11.71
N LEU A 124 7.66 12.76 -10.43
CA LEU A 124 7.56 14.14 -9.98
C LEU A 124 8.75 14.97 -10.47
N ALA A 125 9.94 14.42 -10.48
CA ALA A 125 11.14 15.08 -10.98
C ALA A 125 11.09 15.28 -12.51
N THR A 126 10.58 14.30 -13.25
CA THR A 126 10.34 14.38 -14.70
C THR A 126 9.29 15.44 -15.03
N ASP A 127 8.15 15.42 -14.34
CA ASP A 127 7.07 16.38 -14.52
C ASP A 127 7.52 17.83 -14.20
N ALA A 128 8.50 17.97 -13.30
CA ALA A 128 9.11 19.26 -12.96
C ALA A 128 10.25 19.68 -13.92
N GLY A 129 10.57 18.86 -14.94
CA GLY A 129 11.58 19.15 -15.95
C GLY A 129 13.03 18.96 -15.51
N PHE A 130 13.28 18.19 -14.44
CA PHE A 130 14.64 17.84 -14.02
C PHE A 130 15.26 16.72 -14.87
N PHE A 131 14.41 15.96 -15.57
CA PHE A 131 14.81 14.91 -16.50
C PHE A 131 14.13 15.12 -17.84
N GLU A 132 14.90 15.02 -18.92
CA GLU A 132 14.34 14.92 -20.26
C GLU A 132 13.96 13.45 -20.50
N VAL A 133 12.70 13.20 -20.75
CA VAL A 133 12.26 11.90 -21.25
C VAL A 133 12.73 11.86 -22.71
N SER A 134 13.64 10.96 -23.02
CA SER A 134 13.94 10.66 -24.42
C SER A 134 12.68 10.06 -25.04
N GLU A 135 12.08 10.77 -26.00
CA GLU A 135 10.84 10.40 -26.69
C GLU A 135 10.99 9.14 -27.60
N ASP A 136 12.07 8.39 -27.50
CA ASP A 136 12.34 7.23 -28.34
C ASP A 136 11.72 5.91 -27.83
N GLY A 137 10.81 5.98 -26.87
CA GLY A 137 10.00 4.86 -26.42
C GLY A 137 8.52 5.24 -26.46
N GLU A 138 7.84 4.94 -27.56
CA GLU A 138 6.40 5.06 -27.65
C GLU A 138 5.74 4.19 -26.58
N ASP A 139 5.05 4.87 -25.66
CA ASP A 139 4.23 4.29 -24.60
C ASP A 139 3.02 3.56 -25.20
N ASP A 140 3.15 2.30 -25.53
CA ASP A 140 2.03 1.36 -25.66
C ASP A 140 1.83 0.57 -24.35
N ALA A 141 1.78 1.27 -23.20
CA ALA A 141 1.62 0.62 -21.91
C ALA A 141 0.17 0.27 -21.56
N PHE A 142 -0.84 0.66 -22.36
CA PHE A 142 -2.24 0.34 -22.10
C PHE A 142 -3.04 0.05 -23.40
N ALA A 143 -2.54 -0.84 -24.22
CA ALA A 143 -3.39 -1.46 -25.22
C ALA A 143 -4.04 -2.70 -24.59
N GLU A 144 -5.37 -2.65 -24.46
CA GLU A 144 -6.18 -3.83 -24.26
C GLU A 144 -5.94 -4.77 -25.43
N ASP A 145 -5.12 -5.82 -25.26
CA ASP A 145 -5.32 -7.02 -26.08
C ASP A 145 -4.67 -8.27 -25.44
N ASP A 146 -5.47 -9.32 -25.48
CA ASP A 146 -5.13 -10.71 -25.24
C ASP A 146 -4.01 -11.15 -26.19
N ALA A 147 -2.77 -11.15 -25.75
CA ALA A 147 -1.77 -11.99 -26.39
C ALA A 147 -0.54 -12.15 -25.50
N PHE A 148 -0.43 -13.27 -24.83
CA PHE A 148 0.86 -13.82 -24.46
C PHE A 148 1.57 -14.23 -25.76
N ALA A 149 2.27 -13.30 -26.39
CA ALA A 149 3.24 -13.56 -27.40
C ALA A 149 4.62 -13.39 -26.80
N GLU A 150 5.32 -14.50 -26.67
CA GLU A 150 6.76 -14.51 -26.42
C GLU A 150 7.45 -13.82 -27.60
N ASP A 151 7.88 -12.58 -27.41
CA ASP A 151 8.77 -11.91 -28.35
C ASP A 151 10.07 -11.57 -27.63
N GLU A 152 11.06 -12.42 -27.87
CA GLU A 152 12.45 -12.20 -27.50
C GLU A 152 12.99 -11.08 -28.41
N ASN A 153 13.04 -9.87 -27.96
CA ASN A 153 13.96 -8.79 -28.32
C ASN A 153 13.30 -7.42 -28.21
N THR A 154 13.17 -6.93 -26.99
CA THR A 154 13.11 -5.49 -26.78
C THR A 154 14.24 -5.14 -25.83
N GLU A 155 15.31 -4.57 -26.34
CA GLU A 155 16.34 -3.96 -25.52
C GLU A 155 15.71 -2.76 -24.80
N VAL A 156 15.21 -3.01 -23.61
CA VAL A 156 14.81 -1.95 -22.68
C VAL A 156 16.11 -1.29 -22.24
N GLY A 157 16.30 -0.06 -22.65
CA GLY A 157 17.43 0.74 -22.26
C GLY A 157 17.57 0.76 -20.75
N SER A 158 18.56 0.05 -20.23
CA SER A 158 18.94 0.09 -18.83
C SER A 158 19.28 1.53 -18.47
N VAL A 159 18.50 2.15 -17.58
CA VAL A 159 18.85 3.40 -16.93
C VAL A 159 20.02 3.14 -15.98
N GLN A 160 21.18 2.88 -16.55
CA GLN A 160 22.43 2.78 -15.81
C GLN A 160 23.01 4.18 -15.60
N GLY A 161 22.93 4.64 -14.36
CA GLY A 161 23.94 5.49 -13.76
C GLY A 161 24.00 6.94 -14.23
N ASN A 162 23.42 7.76 -13.53
CA ASN A 162 23.53 9.16 -13.17
C ASN A 162 22.16 9.80 -12.98
N ASN A 163 21.40 9.27 -12.05
CA ASN A 163 20.21 9.98 -11.60
C ASN A 163 20.69 11.27 -10.94
N PRO A 164 20.58 12.46 -11.58
CA PRO A 164 20.93 13.69 -10.95
C PRO A 164 20.05 13.79 -9.69
N ARG A 165 20.69 13.90 -8.54
CA ARG A 165 19.97 14.01 -7.28
C ARG A 165 19.21 15.33 -7.28
N VAL A 166 17.89 15.25 -7.36
CA VAL A 166 17.05 16.43 -7.12
C VAL A 166 17.20 16.84 -5.66
N PRO A 167 17.57 18.10 -5.37
CA PRO A 167 17.75 18.56 -4.00
C PRO A 167 16.43 18.45 -3.23
N ILE A 168 16.48 17.95 -2.00
CA ILE A 168 15.30 17.85 -1.10
C ILE A 168 14.70 19.23 -0.86
N GLU A 169 15.54 20.27 -0.86
CA GLU A 169 15.11 21.68 -0.70
C GLU A 169 14.24 22.18 -1.83
N SER A 170 14.21 21.49 -2.97
CA SER A 170 13.30 21.83 -4.09
C SER A 170 11.82 21.64 -3.74
N GLY A 171 11.51 20.87 -2.70
CA GLY A 171 10.14 20.52 -2.30
C GLY A 171 9.39 19.63 -3.29
N ILE A 172 10.07 19.11 -4.31
CA ILE A 172 9.49 18.24 -5.34
C ILE A 172 9.49 16.79 -4.89
N ILE A 173 10.57 16.37 -4.24
CA ILE A 173 10.73 15.00 -3.75
C ILE A 173 9.87 14.78 -2.50
N LEU A 174 9.08 13.73 -2.53
CA LEU A 174 8.32 13.27 -1.37
C LEU A 174 9.18 12.42 -0.42
N PRO A 175 8.87 12.42 0.88
CA PRO A 175 9.43 11.46 1.82
C PRO A 175 9.17 10.03 1.38
N ALA A 176 9.99 9.11 1.87
CA ALA A 176 9.84 7.69 1.55
C ALA A 176 8.48 7.13 2.01
N TYR A 177 7.85 6.37 1.13
CA TYR A 177 6.71 5.54 1.48
C TYR A 177 7.16 4.45 2.45
N ARG A 178 6.34 4.16 3.42
CA ARG A 178 6.59 3.11 4.42
C ARG A 178 5.28 2.49 4.88
N LEU A 179 5.36 1.37 5.53
CA LEU A 179 4.22 0.83 6.25
C LEU A 179 3.85 1.76 7.41
N PRO A 180 2.55 1.93 7.71
CA PRO A 180 2.12 2.68 8.88
C PRO A 180 2.60 2.00 10.17
N THR A 181 2.78 2.78 11.20
CA THR A 181 2.92 2.23 12.55
C THR A 181 1.55 1.75 13.06
N GLU A 182 1.57 0.91 14.08
CA GLU A 182 0.33 0.46 14.74
C GLU A 182 -0.55 1.65 15.16
N ALA A 183 0.06 2.67 15.76
CA ALA A 183 -0.64 3.87 16.20
C ALA A 183 -1.26 4.67 15.04
N GLU A 184 -0.54 4.83 13.93
CA GLU A 184 -1.07 5.50 12.73
C GLU A 184 -2.21 4.70 12.12
N TRP A 185 -2.08 3.38 12.06
CA TRP A 185 -3.10 2.51 11.50
C TRP A 185 -4.38 2.52 12.32
N GLU A 186 -4.28 2.31 13.65
CA GLU A 186 -5.45 2.34 14.53
C GLU A 186 -6.12 3.71 14.55
N TYR A 187 -5.33 4.79 14.59
CA TYR A 187 -5.84 6.15 14.55
C TYR A 187 -6.65 6.41 13.27
N ALA A 188 -6.11 6.01 12.12
CA ALA A 188 -6.80 6.17 10.84
C ALA A 188 -8.06 5.28 10.76
N ALA A 189 -7.98 4.04 11.24
CA ALA A 189 -9.10 3.10 11.23
C ALA A 189 -10.26 3.56 12.11
N GLN A 190 -9.98 4.24 13.22
CA GLN A 190 -11.00 4.80 14.10
C GLN A 190 -11.66 6.07 13.54
N ALA A 191 -11.12 6.64 12.47
CA ALA A 191 -11.63 7.86 11.84
C ALA A 191 -11.82 9.05 12.81
N LEU A 192 -10.92 9.19 13.79
CA LEU A 192 -10.98 10.19 14.85
C LEU A 192 -10.32 11.52 14.49
N ILE A 193 -10.33 11.89 13.24
CA ILE A 193 -9.68 13.10 12.72
C ILE A 193 -10.21 14.35 13.42
N GLY A 194 -9.30 15.17 13.94
CA GLY A 194 -9.64 16.46 14.52
C GLY A 194 -10.22 16.40 15.95
N THR A 195 -10.23 15.24 16.60
CA THR A 195 -10.75 15.08 17.98
C THR A 195 -9.76 15.46 19.06
N GLN A 196 -8.84 16.38 18.80
CA GLN A 196 -7.86 16.86 19.79
C GLN A 196 -8.51 17.44 21.06
N TRP A 197 -9.78 17.79 20.97
CA TRP A 197 -10.51 18.57 21.98
C TRP A 197 -11.46 17.75 22.84
N LEU A 198 -11.71 16.50 22.49
CA LEU A 198 -12.75 15.73 23.13
C LEU A 198 -12.18 14.50 23.81
N ASP A 199 -12.55 14.33 25.06
CA ASP A 199 -12.35 13.09 25.82
C ASP A 199 -13.12 11.90 25.22
N GLU A 200 -13.71 12.05 24.03
CA GLU A 200 -14.51 11.01 23.37
C GLU A 200 -13.71 9.74 23.11
N THR A 201 -12.41 9.88 22.77
CA THR A 201 -11.53 8.73 22.62
C THR A 201 -11.10 8.11 23.95
N GLN A 202 -11.20 8.84 25.04
CA GLN A 202 -10.83 8.36 26.38
C GLN A 202 -12.02 7.79 27.15
N THR A 203 -13.21 8.33 26.90
CA THR A 203 -14.44 7.97 27.63
C THR A 203 -15.33 7.00 26.85
N ASN A 204 -15.28 7.06 25.52
CA ASN A 204 -16.09 6.21 24.65
C ASN A 204 -15.17 5.66 23.55
N SER A 205 -14.31 4.72 23.91
CA SER A 205 -13.41 4.06 22.93
C SER A 205 -14.24 3.53 21.76
N ARG A 206 -14.09 4.16 20.58
CA ARG A 206 -14.70 3.66 19.35
C ARG A 206 -14.03 2.37 18.96
N ILE A 207 -14.81 1.30 18.89
CA ILE A 207 -14.32 0.01 18.39
C ILE A 207 -14.28 0.01 16.85
N TYR A 208 -15.21 0.77 16.22
CA TYR A 208 -15.36 0.83 14.76
C TYR A 208 -15.34 2.28 14.27
N PRO A 209 -15.05 2.53 12.97
CA PRO A 209 -15.10 3.88 12.37
C PRO A 209 -16.47 4.55 12.44
N TRP A 210 -17.53 3.76 12.54
CA TRP A 210 -18.90 4.24 12.73
C TRP A 210 -19.28 4.30 14.20
N ASP A 211 -20.26 5.12 14.51
CA ASP A 211 -20.78 5.24 15.85
C ASP A 211 -21.68 4.03 16.17
N GLY A 212 -21.17 3.11 16.98
CA GLY A 212 -21.88 1.90 17.38
C GLY A 212 -20.96 0.75 17.79
N HIS A 213 -21.53 -0.20 18.54
CA HIS A 213 -20.82 -1.38 19.04
C HIS A 213 -21.01 -2.62 18.16
N ALA A 214 -21.74 -2.50 17.05
CA ALA A 214 -22.01 -3.61 16.15
C ALA A 214 -20.98 -3.68 15.03
N LEU A 215 -20.55 -4.90 14.69
CA LEU A 215 -19.63 -5.17 13.56
C LEU A 215 -20.14 -4.63 12.21
N ARG A 216 -21.44 -4.45 12.07
CA ARG A 216 -22.05 -3.92 10.86
C ARG A 216 -22.56 -2.52 11.11
N ASN A 217 -22.23 -1.59 10.21
CA ASN A 217 -22.74 -0.24 10.26
C ASN A 217 -24.28 -0.26 10.17
N PRO A 218 -25.02 0.29 11.15
CA PRO A 218 -26.48 0.31 11.12
C PRO A 218 -27.05 1.28 10.08
N TYR A 219 -26.24 2.16 9.51
CA TYR A 219 -26.65 3.22 8.60
C TYR A 219 -26.27 2.98 7.12
N GLY A 220 -25.62 1.84 6.78
CA GLY A 220 -25.20 1.55 5.42
C GLY A 220 -24.72 0.16 5.17
#